data_3122fe7b5c226cd41a755b8ad303747e
#
_entry.id   3122fe7b5c226cd41a755b8ad303747e
#
_cell.length_a   1.000
_cell.length_b   1.000
_cell.length_c   1.000
_cell.angle_alpha   90.00
_cell.angle_beta   90.00
_cell.angle_gamma   90.00
#
_symmetry.space_group_name_H-M   'P 1'
#
loop_
_entity.id
_entity.type
_entity.pdbx_description
1 polymer ?
#
loop_
_entity_poly.entity_id
_entity_poly.type
_entity_poly.pdbx_seq_one_letter_code
_entity_poly.pdbx_strand_id
1 'polypeptide(L)'
;TDAGKGVIARLKDAAADGLDAADYPVPDFAAASTPDALADAELKLAASMLDYARQAQSGRMHWSQVSADILYPEHPIDPAEVFANVTSAKDASAALDSYNPPQKLYKELKKKLAELRGQGDGPVITIADGPALRYVPAREKQAAVEMDDPRVPDLRGKLGITENADSTKYDAQVAKAVEKFQSSVDLKATGVLDERTVKALNNPKRDRQIDTVL
;
A
#
# COMPACT_ATOMS: atom_id res chain seq x y z
N THR A 1 26.00 -4.51 15.71
CA THR A 1 25.58 -5.86 16.15
C THR A 1 24.60 -6.45 15.15
N ASP A 2 24.48 -7.80 15.10
CA ASP A 2 23.53 -8.47 14.21
C ASP A 2 22.09 -8.20 14.64
N ALA A 3 21.85 -8.09 15.95
CA ALA A 3 20.55 -7.66 16.47
C ALA A 3 20.15 -6.27 15.93
N GLY A 4 21.05 -5.29 15.96
CA GLY A 4 20.78 -3.96 15.40
C GLY A 4 20.45 -3.99 13.90
N LYS A 5 21.13 -4.83 13.12
CA LYS A 5 20.80 -5.02 11.69
C LYS A 5 19.41 -5.62 11.49
N GLY A 6 19.02 -6.60 12.33
CA GLY A 6 17.69 -7.20 12.28
C GLY A 6 16.60 -6.21 12.63
N VAL A 7 16.79 -5.38 13.64
CA VAL A 7 15.87 -4.29 14.01
C VAL A 7 15.72 -3.31 12.84
N ILE A 8 16.85 -2.82 12.29
CA ILE A 8 16.83 -1.89 11.14
C ILE A 8 16.08 -2.48 9.95
N ALA A 9 16.29 -3.76 9.64
CA ALA A 9 15.60 -4.42 8.55
C ALA A 9 14.07 -4.42 8.78
N ARG A 10 13.60 -4.76 9.98
CA ARG A 10 12.17 -4.75 10.33
C ARG A 10 11.57 -3.35 10.26
N LEU A 11 12.23 -2.33 10.82
CA LEU A 11 11.73 -0.95 10.80
C LEU A 11 11.59 -0.41 9.37
N LYS A 12 12.53 -0.73 8.48
CA LYS A 12 12.44 -0.37 7.06
C LYS A 12 11.31 -1.08 6.33
N ASP A 13 10.93 -2.27 6.79
CA ASP A 13 9.83 -3.08 6.23
C ASP A 13 8.49 -2.86 6.95
N ALA A 14 8.39 -1.87 7.85
CA ALA A 14 7.18 -1.59 8.63
C ALA A 14 5.93 -1.41 7.76
N ALA A 15 6.10 -0.93 6.54
CA ALA A 15 5.03 -0.81 5.57
C ALA A 15 4.35 -2.16 5.25
N ALA A 16 5.06 -3.28 5.30
CA ALA A 16 4.47 -4.61 5.12
C ALA A 16 3.47 -4.98 6.24
N ASP A 17 3.56 -4.31 7.39
CA ASP A 17 2.68 -4.48 8.54
C ASP A 17 1.55 -3.44 8.59
N GLY A 18 1.42 -2.59 7.54
CA GLY A 18 0.44 -1.51 7.50
C GLY A 18 0.86 -0.27 8.30
N LEU A 19 2.10 -0.25 8.78
CA LEU A 19 2.68 0.87 9.51
C LEU A 19 3.45 1.79 8.56
N ASP A 20 3.73 3.02 8.98
CA ASP A 20 4.54 3.95 8.19
C ASP A 20 6.00 3.89 8.62
N ALA A 21 6.89 3.47 7.72
CA ALA A 21 8.32 3.40 8.02
C ALA A 21 8.94 4.76 8.41
N ALA A 22 8.31 5.88 8.02
CA ALA A 22 8.74 7.22 8.40
C ALA A 22 8.55 7.51 9.89
N ASP A 23 7.64 6.78 10.57
CA ASP A 23 7.42 6.90 12.02
C ASP A 23 8.57 6.27 12.84
N TYR A 24 9.43 5.47 12.19
CA TYR A 24 10.52 4.73 12.84
C TYR A 24 11.88 5.13 12.26
N PRO A 25 12.39 6.32 12.55
CA PRO A 25 13.63 6.80 11.95
C PRO A 25 14.79 5.89 12.31
N VAL A 26 15.51 5.44 11.27
CA VAL A 26 16.72 4.65 11.39
C VAL A 26 17.92 5.58 11.28
N PRO A 27 18.75 5.71 12.32
CA PRO A 27 19.92 6.58 12.28
C PRO A 27 21.01 6.04 11.33
N ASP A 28 21.79 6.96 10.77
CA ASP A 28 22.95 6.60 9.97
C ASP A 28 24.17 6.32 10.89
N PHE A 29 24.39 5.05 11.17
CA PHE A 29 25.53 4.59 11.97
C PHE A 29 26.89 4.83 11.29
N ALA A 30 26.93 4.98 9.97
CA ALA A 30 28.16 5.24 9.24
C ALA A 30 28.63 6.69 9.44
N ALA A 31 27.68 7.60 9.67
CA ALA A 31 27.98 9.00 9.98
C ALA A 31 28.38 9.22 11.46
N ALA A 32 28.09 8.28 12.36
CA ALA A 32 28.39 8.38 13.80
C ALA A 32 29.87 8.07 14.07
N SER A 33 30.74 9.09 13.97
CA SER A 33 32.19 8.95 14.06
C SER A 33 32.76 9.12 15.48
N THR A 34 31.95 9.52 16.46
CA THR A 34 32.34 9.69 17.87
C THR A 34 31.56 8.75 18.78
N PRO A 35 32.08 8.39 19.97
CA PRO A 35 31.35 7.56 20.93
C PRO A 35 29.99 8.17 21.32
N ASP A 36 29.90 9.48 21.50
CA ASP A 36 28.66 10.18 21.85
C ASP A 36 27.64 10.11 20.70
N ALA A 37 28.08 10.33 19.45
CA ALA A 37 27.22 10.22 18.28
C ALA A 37 26.72 8.77 18.07
N LEU A 38 27.55 7.78 18.40
CA LEU A 38 27.16 6.38 18.34
C LEU A 38 26.12 6.05 19.41
N ALA A 39 26.32 6.54 20.63
CA ALA A 39 25.36 6.38 21.72
C ALA A 39 24.00 7.01 21.39
N ASP A 40 24.01 8.23 20.84
CA ASP A 40 22.79 8.89 20.37
C ASP A 40 22.08 8.11 19.27
N ALA A 41 22.83 7.54 18.33
CA ALA A 41 22.25 6.70 17.27
C ALA A 41 21.63 5.43 17.83
N GLU A 42 22.29 4.76 18.79
CA GLU A 42 21.75 3.58 19.46
C GLU A 42 20.47 3.89 20.24
N LEU A 43 20.43 5.01 20.97
CA LEU A 43 19.23 5.44 21.69
C LEU A 43 18.06 5.74 20.74
N LYS A 44 18.33 6.40 19.61
CA LYS A 44 17.30 6.66 18.57
C LYS A 44 16.78 5.37 17.95
N LEU A 45 17.65 4.41 17.65
CA LEU A 45 17.24 3.11 17.14
C LEU A 45 16.40 2.35 18.16
N ALA A 46 16.80 2.38 19.44
CA ALA A 46 16.05 1.74 20.53
C ALA A 46 14.66 2.37 20.69
N ALA A 47 14.55 3.70 20.62
CA ALA A 47 13.27 4.40 20.65
C ALA A 47 12.35 3.97 19.49
N SER A 48 12.86 3.97 18.25
CA SER A 48 12.11 3.52 17.07
C SER A 48 11.66 2.06 17.18
N MET A 49 12.50 1.18 17.74
CA MET A 49 12.16 -0.23 17.98
C MET A 49 11.01 -0.36 18.99
N LEU A 50 11.05 0.38 20.09
CA LEU A 50 9.99 0.36 21.12
C LEU A 50 8.68 0.93 20.60
N ASP A 51 8.75 2.02 19.83
CA ASP A 51 7.57 2.61 19.19
C ASP A 51 6.94 1.66 18.17
N TYR A 52 7.76 0.97 17.36
CA TYR A 52 7.26 -0.07 16.47
C TYR A 52 6.55 -1.18 17.24
N ALA A 53 7.17 -1.76 18.27
CA ALA A 53 6.59 -2.84 19.05
C ALA A 53 5.24 -2.44 19.67
N ARG A 54 5.16 -1.21 20.22
CA ARG A 54 3.93 -0.65 20.77
C ARG A 54 2.85 -0.50 19.71
N GLN A 55 3.18 0.08 18.56
CA GLN A 55 2.20 0.31 17.50
C GLN A 55 1.79 -0.98 16.78
N ALA A 56 2.71 -1.92 16.61
CA ALA A 56 2.40 -3.24 16.07
C ALA A 56 1.38 -3.99 16.94
N GLN A 57 1.49 -3.90 18.26
CA GLN A 57 0.58 -4.58 19.18
C GLN A 57 -0.75 -3.85 19.38
N SER A 58 -0.73 -2.52 19.49
CA SER A 58 -1.91 -1.73 19.90
C SER A 58 -2.50 -0.84 18.79
N GLY A 59 -1.84 -0.80 17.62
CA GLY A 59 -2.20 0.10 16.53
C GLY A 59 -1.63 1.52 16.68
N ARG A 60 -1.68 2.29 15.60
CA ARG A 60 -1.18 3.67 15.53
C ARG A 60 -2.07 4.67 16.30
N MET A 61 -3.37 4.41 16.31
CA MET A 61 -4.35 5.27 16.95
C MET A 61 -4.92 4.58 18.20
N HIS A 62 -5.06 5.37 19.26
CA HIS A 62 -5.78 4.91 20.42
C HIS A 62 -7.25 4.66 20.05
N TRP A 63 -7.83 3.55 20.47
CA TRP A 63 -9.19 3.15 20.14
C TRP A 63 -10.25 4.22 20.46
N SER A 64 -10.06 5.00 21.53
CA SER A 64 -10.97 6.10 21.91
C SER A 64 -11.03 7.24 20.89
N GLN A 65 -10.04 7.35 19.99
CA GLN A 65 -10.06 8.32 18.89
C GLN A 65 -10.90 7.82 17.70
N VAL A 66 -11.20 6.53 17.66
CA VAL A 66 -12.05 5.93 16.61
C VAL A 66 -13.51 6.03 16.99
N SER A 67 -13.88 5.62 18.21
CA SER A 67 -15.25 5.75 18.75
C SER A 67 -15.23 5.66 20.26
N ALA A 68 -16.10 6.46 20.90
CA ALA A 68 -16.34 6.40 22.34
C ALA A 68 -17.01 5.09 22.79
N ASP A 69 -17.62 4.36 21.85
CA ASP A 69 -18.30 3.08 22.13
C ASP A 69 -17.36 1.87 22.09
N ILE A 70 -16.11 2.06 21.64
CA ILE A 70 -15.10 1.02 21.64
C ILE A 70 -14.38 1.05 22.99
N LEU A 71 -14.51 -0.01 23.76
CA LEU A 71 -13.72 -0.25 24.96
C LEU A 71 -12.79 -1.43 24.71
N TYR A 72 -11.53 -1.13 24.50
CA TYR A 72 -10.50 -2.15 24.34
C TYR A 72 -9.54 -2.12 25.54
N PRO A 73 -9.34 -3.24 26.26
CA PRO A 73 -8.39 -3.26 27.35
C PRO A 73 -6.98 -3.03 26.82
N GLU A 74 -6.33 -1.99 27.34
CA GLU A 74 -4.94 -1.73 27.00
C GLU A 74 -4.05 -2.79 27.64
N HIS A 75 -3.17 -3.35 26.85
CA HIS A 75 -2.08 -4.21 27.31
C HIS A 75 -0.77 -3.44 27.07
N PRO A 76 -0.34 -2.57 28.00
CA PRO A 76 0.89 -1.83 27.86
C PRO A 76 2.06 -2.79 27.70
N ILE A 77 2.90 -2.55 26.72
CA ILE A 77 4.14 -3.29 26.52
C ILE A 77 5.15 -2.78 27.55
N ASP A 78 5.83 -3.71 28.26
CA ASP A 78 6.99 -3.37 29.05
C ASP A 78 8.19 -3.13 28.12
N PRO A 79 8.73 -1.90 28.04
CA PRO A 79 9.88 -1.59 27.21
C PRO A 79 11.12 -2.44 27.52
N ALA A 80 11.31 -2.82 28.79
CA ALA A 80 12.44 -3.65 29.20
C ALA A 80 12.31 -5.09 28.67
N GLU A 81 11.10 -5.64 28.67
CA GLU A 81 10.84 -6.96 28.07
C GLU A 81 11.06 -6.94 26.56
N VAL A 82 10.56 -5.92 25.85
CA VAL A 82 10.79 -5.77 24.41
C VAL A 82 12.28 -5.73 24.12
N PHE A 83 13.02 -4.90 24.84
CA PHE A 83 14.44 -4.76 24.64
C PHE A 83 15.19 -6.08 24.89
N ALA A 84 14.89 -6.76 25.98
CA ALA A 84 15.49 -8.05 26.33
C ALA A 84 15.16 -9.11 25.26
N ASN A 85 13.91 -9.23 24.84
CA ASN A 85 13.47 -10.21 23.85
C ASN A 85 14.15 -9.99 22.48
N VAL A 86 14.19 -8.77 22.00
CA VAL A 86 14.73 -8.46 20.68
C VAL A 86 16.26 -8.58 20.67
N THR A 87 16.95 -8.10 21.70
CA THR A 87 18.42 -8.12 21.74
C THR A 87 19.01 -9.49 22.02
N SER A 88 18.29 -10.37 22.71
CA SER A 88 18.73 -11.75 23.01
C SER A 88 18.33 -12.76 21.91
N ALA A 89 17.43 -12.40 21.01
CA ALA A 89 16.96 -13.29 19.97
C ALA A 89 18.04 -13.61 18.94
N LYS A 90 18.04 -14.85 18.40
CA LYS A 90 18.88 -15.21 17.25
C LYS A 90 18.52 -14.42 15.98
N ASP A 91 17.23 -14.11 15.84
CA ASP A 91 16.68 -13.27 14.77
C ASP A 91 15.89 -12.15 15.41
N ALA A 92 16.51 -10.99 15.53
CA ALA A 92 15.91 -9.79 16.10
C ALA A 92 14.76 -9.22 15.24
N SER A 93 14.81 -9.42 13.90
CA SER A 93 13.73 -9.02 13.01
C SER A 93 12.48 -9.85 13.26
N ALA A 94 12.61 -11.17 13.38
CA ALA A 94 11.50 -12.06 13.69
C ALA A 94 10.96 -11.84 15.12
N ALA A 95 11.83 -11.58 16.10
CA ALA A 95 11.43 -11.25 17.46
C ALA A 95 10.59 -9.96 17.49
N LEU A 96 11.00 -8.94 16.76
CA LEU A 96 10.26 -7.69 16.66
C LEU A 96 8.94 -7.86 15.87
N ASP A 97 8.91 -8.68 14.82
CA ASP A 97 7.69 -9.04 14.08
C ASP A 97 6.66 -9.76 14.97
N SER A 98 7.10 -10.47 16.00
CA SER A 98 6.21 -11.22 16.90
C SER A 98 5.27 -10.35 17.74
N TYR A 99 5.50 -9.04 17.80
CA TYR A 99 4.59 -8.08 18.43
C TYR A 99 3.38 -7.76 17.55
N ASN A 100 3.42 -8.10 16.26
CA ASN A 100 2.25 -8.00 15.40
C ASN A 100 1.15 -9.02 15.81
N PRO A 101 -0.13 -8.71 15.55
CA PRO A 101 -1.24 -9.60 15.90
C PRO A 101 -1.06 -11.01 15.30
N PRO A 102 -1.14 -12.08 16.12
CA PRO A 102 -0.95 -13.46 15.64
C PRO A 102 -2.17 -14.00 14.89
N GLN A 103 -3.30 -13.30 14.90
CA GLN A 103 -4.58 -13.73 14.39
C GLN A 103 -4.54 -14.00 12.89
N LYS A 104 -5.28 -15.03 12.46
CA LYS A 104 -5.35 -15.43 11.06
C LYS A 104 -5.85 -14.28 10.16
N LEU A 105 -6.85 -13.54 10.62
CA LEU A 105 -7.42 -12.42 9.88
C LEU A 105 -6.38 -11.33 9.59
N TYR A 106 -5.55 -10.96 10.59
CA TYR A 106 -4.48 -9.99 10.39
C TYR A 106 -3.48 -10.46 9.31
N LYS A 107 -3.08 -11.74 9.37
CA LYS A 107 -2.17 -12.32 8.36
C LYS A 107 -2.76 -12.31 6.95
N GLU A 108 -4.07 -12.55 6.83
CA GLU A 108 -4.79 -12.46 5.56
C GLU A 108 -4.87 -11.02 5.06
N LEU A 109 -5.10 -10.05 5.95
CA LEU A 109 -5.07 -8.62 5.62
C LEU A 109 -3.68 -8.16 5.16
N LYS A 110 -2.60 -8.55 5.86
CA LYS A 110 -1.21 -8.30 5.41
C LYS A 110 -0.96 -8.84 4.00
N LYS A 111 -1.40 -10.08 3.75
CA LYS A 111 -1.26 -10.68 2.41
C LYS A 111 -2.04 -9.89 1.37
N LYS A 112 -3.25 -9.47 1.70
CA LYS A 112 -4.07 -8.65 0.80
C LYS A 112 -3.46 -7.27 0.54
N LEU A 113 -2.89 -6.65 1.57
CA LEU A 113 -2.15 -5.41 1.43
C LEU A 113 -0.96 -5.55 0.47
N ALA A 114 -0.15 -6.61 0.63
CA ALA A 114 0.97 -6.90 -0.26
C ALA A 114 0.51 -7.11 -1.72
N GLU A 115 -0.59 -7.84 -1.94
CA GLU A 115 -1.19 -8.01 -3.26
C GLU A 115 -1.61 -6.67 -3.88
N LEU A 116 -2.26 -5.80 -3.10
CA LEU A 116 -2.74 -4.50 -3.57
C LEU A 116 -1.59 -3.54 -3.86
N ARG A 117 -0.55 -3.54 -3.03
CA ARG A 117 0.67 -2.75 -3.25
C ARG A 117 1.46 -3.27 -4.45
N GLY A 118 1.61 -4.58 -4.60
CA GLY A 118 2.26 -5.19 -5.77
C GLY A 118 1.52 -4.93 -7.10
N GLN A 119 0.23 -4.56 -7.03
CA GLN A 119 -0.54 -4.14 -8.20
C GLN A 119 -0.46 -2.61 -8.43
N GLY A 120 0.06 -1.84 -7.47
CA GLY A 120 0.02 -0.38 -7.43
C GLY A 120 1.35 0.35 -7.62
N ASP A 121 2.49 -0.32 -7.50
CA ASP A 121 3.83 0.30 -7.58
C ASP A 121 4.41 0.39 -9.02
N GLY A 122 3.55 0.24 -10.02
CA GLY A 122 3.87 0.75 -11.34
C GLY A 122 3.91 2.30 -11.30
N PRO A 123 4.56 2.96 -12.26
CA PRO A 123 4.55 4.41 -12.36
C PRO A 123 3.09 4.89 -12.26
N VAL A 124 2.83 5.94 -11.46
CA VAL A 124 1.48 6.49 -11.30
C VAL A 124 1.01 6.94 -12.67
N ILE A 125 0.31 6.04 -13.36
CA ILE A 125 -0.22 6.30 -14.70
C ILE A 125 -1.42 7.22 -14.51
N THR A 126 -1.30 8.47 -14.92
CA THR A 126 -2.40 9.44 -14.91
C THR A 126 -2.97 9.54 -16.31
N ILE A 127 -4.27 9.25 -16.46
CA ILE A 127 -4.97 9.39 -17.73
C ILE A 127 -5.26 10.87 -17.95
N ALA A 128 -4.79 11.43 -19.07
CA ALA A 128 -5.06 12.82 -19.42
C ALA A 128 -6.54 13.06 -19.70
N ASP A 129 -7.02 14.27 -19.40
CA ASP A 129 -8.35 14.69 -19.78
C ASP A 129 -8.48 14.78 -21.32
N GLY A 130 -9.68 14.49 -21.83
CA GLY A 130 -9.92 14.51 -23.26
C GLY A 130 -11.33 14.05 -23.63
N PRO A 131 -11.64 13.96 -24.93
CA PRO A 131 -12.96 13.53 -25.39
C PRO A 131 -13.29 12.11 -24.91
N ALA A 132 -14.58 11.83 -24.77
CA ALA A 132 -15.04 10.50 -24.40
C ALA A 132 -14.68 9.46 -25.46
N LEU A 133 -14.09 8.33 -25.03
CA LEU A 133 -13.75 7.21 -25.91
C LEU A 133 -14.77 6.10 -25.77
N ARG A 134 -15.17 5.51 -26.89
CA ARG A 134 -16.14 4.42 -26.93
C ARG A 134 -15.79 3.41 -28.02
N TYR A 135 -16.15 2.17 -27.75
CA TYR A 135 -16.18 1.09 -28.73
C TYR A 135 -17.60 0.87 -29.23
N VAL A 136 -17.78 0.70 -30.53
CA VAL A 136 -19.06 0.30 -31.11
C VAL A 136 -18.89 -1.07 -31.76
N PRO A 137 -19.59 -2.12 -31.25
CA PRO A 137 -19.45 -3.46 -31.78
C PRO A 137 -19.97 -3.56 -33.21
N ALA A 138 -19.42 -4.47 -34.01
CA ALA A 138 -19.89 -4.77 -35.36
C ALA A 138 -21.36 -5.21 -35.35
N ARG A 139 -22.11 -4.82 -36.36
CA ARG A 139 -23.49 -5.25 -36.66
C ARG A 139 -23.56 -5.82 -38.08
N GLU A 140 -24.68 -6.51 -38.43
CA GLU A 140 -24.81 -7.26 -39.67
C GLU A 140 -24.38 -6.56 -40.97
N LYS A 141 -24.31 -5.23 -41.00
CA LYS A 141 -23.89 -4.41 -42.17
C LYS A 141 -22.87 -3.32 -41.81
N GLN A 142 -22.30 -3.35 -40.58
CA GLN A 142 -21.44 -2.27 -40.11
C GLN A 142 -20.25 -2.87 -39.35
N ALA A 143 -19.04 -2.54 -39.79
CA ALA A 143 -17.83 -2.95 -39.06
C ALA A 143 -17.79 -2.33 -37.65
N ALA A 144 -17.04 -2.95 -36.75
CA ALA A 144 -16.77 -2.35 -35.45
C ALA A 144 -16.07 -1.00 -35.62
N VAL A 145 -16.40 -0.05 -34.75
CA VAL A 145 -15.73 1.26 -34.72
C VAL A 145 -14.88 1.33 -33.46
N GLU A 146 -13.58 1.41 -33.66
CA GLU A 146 -12.57 1.62 -32.64
C GLU A 146 -12.08 3.07 -32.75
N MET A 147 -12.07 3.78 -31.64
CA MET A 147 -11.48 5.11 -31.58
C MET A 147 -9.97 4.99 -31.39
N ASP A 148 -9.20 5.86 -32.05
CA ASP A 148 -7.74 5.94 -31.92
C ASP A 148 -7.40 7.15 -31.04
N ASP A 149 -6.70 6.93 -29.93
CA ASP A 149 -6.39 7.99 -28.97
C ASP A 149 -5.08 7.68 -28.22
N PRO A 150 -4.16 8.66 -28.08
CA PRO A 150 -2.86 8.48 -27.45
C PRO A 150 -2.93 8.14 -25.95
N ARG A 151 -4.07 8.29 -25.29
CA ARG A 151 -4.26 7.93 -23.88
C ARG A 151 -4.51 6.43 -23.67
N VAL A 152 -4.80 5.69 -24.75
CA VAL A 152 -5.18 4.26 -24.63
C VAL A 152 -4.05 3.36 -24.11
N PRO A 153 -2.77 3.54 -24.48
CA PRO A 153 -1.67 2.77 -23.85
C PRO A 153 -1.62 2.96 -22.33
N ASP A 154 -1.72 4.18 -21.84
CA ASP A 154 -1.76 4.48 -20.41
C ASP A 154 -2.98 3.84 -19.73
N LEU A 155 -4.14 3.90 -20.41
CA LEU A 155 -5.37 3.27 -19.94
C LEU A 155 -5.23 1.74 -19.87
N ARG A 156 -4.60 1.12 -20.87
CA ARG A 156 -4.30 -0.32 -20.86
C ARG A 156 -3.40 -0.69 -19.69
N GLY A 157 -2.31 0.03 -19.48
CA GLY A 157 -1.42 -0.15 -18.34
C GLY A 157 -2.17 -0.04 -17.02
N LYS A 158 -2.97 1.00 -16.84
CA LYS A 158 -3.75 1.25 -15.61
C LYS A 158 -4.83 0.19 -15.32
N LEU A 159 -5.41 -0.40 -16.38
CA LEU A 159 -6.40 -1.47 -16.27
C LEU A 159 -5.80 -2.89 -16.27
N GLY A 160 -4.46 -3.00 -16.32
CA GLY A 160 -3.75 -4.28 -16.30
C GLY A 160 -3.89 -5.10 -17.59
N ILE A 161 -4.10 -4.44 -18.72
CA ILE A 161 -4.18 -5.08 -20.05
C ILE A 161 -2.77 -5.18 -20.61
N THR A 162 -2.25 -6.40 -20.69
CA THR A 162 -0.89 -6.68 -21.21
C THR A 162 -0.86 -6.99 -22.70
N GLU A 163 -1.97 -7.45 -23.27
CA GLU A 163 -2.09 -7.66 -24.72
C GLU A 163 -2.12 -6.32 -25.45
N ASN A 164 -1.32 -6.18 -26.52
CA ASN A 164 -1.23 -4.97 -27.31
C ASN A 164 -1.07 -3.69 -26.44
N ALA A 165 -0.18 -3.75 -25.45
CA ALA A 165 -0.04 -2.70 -24.42
C ALA A 165 0.15 -1.30 -25.01
N ASP A 166 0.89 -1.20 -26.12
CA ASP A 166 1.18 0.08 -26.81
C ASP A 166 0.13 0.50 -27.84
N SER A 167 -0.98 -0.26 -27.98
CA SER A 167 -2.03 0.07 -28.95
C SER A 167 -2.82 1.30 -28.54
N THR A 168 -2.98 2.26 -29.44
CA THR A 168 -3.80 3.46 -29.28
C THR A 168 -5.29 3.23 -29.54
N LYS A 169 -5.68 2.00 -29.95
CA LYS A 169 -7.05 1.67 -30.30
C LYS A 169 -7.90 1.34 -29.06
N TYR A 170 -8.99 2.09 -28.93
CA TYR A 170 -10.02 1.79 -27.94
C TYR A 170 -10.92 0.66 -28.46
N ASP A 171 -10.47 -0.57 -28.28
CA ASP A 171 -11.11 -1.79 -28.78
C ASP A 171 -12.10 -2.40 -27.77
N ALA A 172 -12.68 -3.56 -28.14
CA ALA A 172 -13.62 -4.28 -27.30
C ALA A 172 -13.03 -4.70 -25.94
N GLN A 173 -11.74 -5.03 -25.90
CA GLN A 173 -11.06 -5.45 -24.68
C GLN A 173 -10.95 -4.29 -23.70
N VAL A 174 -10.54 -3.11 -24.19
CA VAL A 174 -10.45 -1.89 -23.38
C VAL A 174 -11.83 -1.48 -22.87
N ALA A 175 -12.84 -1.47 -23.74
CA ALA A 175 -14.22 -1.13 -23.36
C ALA A 175 -14.74 -2.05 -22.24
N LYS A 176 -14.52 -3.37 -22.33
CA LYS A 176 -14.91 -4.34 -21.30
C LYS A 176 -14.15 -4.14 -19.99
N ALA A 177 -12.86 -3.80 -20.04
CA ALA A 177 -12.09 -3.50 -18.86
C ALA A 177 -12.57 -2.22 -18.15
N VAL A 178 -12.95 -1.19 -18.95
CA VAL A 178 -13.58 0.04 -18.44
C VAL A 178 -14.93 -0.24 -17.79
N GLU A 179 -15.79 -1.07 -18.38
CA GLU A 179 -17.07 -1.50 -17.77
C GLU A 179 -16.84 -2.18 -16.39
N LYS A 180 -15.87 -3.10 -16.34
CA LYS A 180 -15.52 -3.77 -15.10
C LYS A 180 -15.01 -2.79 -14.04
N PHE A 181 -14.17 -1.84 -14.43
CA PHE A 181 -13.69 -0.78 -13.55
C PHE A 181 -14.85 0.09 -13.05
N GLN A 182 -15.72 0.58 -13.94
CA GLN A 182 -16.89 1.39 -13.60
C GLN A 182 -17.76 0.68 -12.56
N SER A 183 -18.03 -0.63 -12.74
CA SER A 183 -18.79 -1.44 -11.79
C SER A 183 -18.10 -1.53 -10.42
N SER A 184 -16.76 -1.54 -10.38
CA SER A 184 -16.00 -1.64 -9.13
C SER A 184 -15.96 -0.35 -8.29
N VAL A 185 -16.38 0.78 -8.89
CA VAL A 185 -16.37 2.12 -8.27
C VAL A 185 -17.77 2.75 -8.25
N ASP A 186 -18.81 1.93 -8.31
CA ASP A 186 -20.22 2.33 -8.29
C ASP A 186 -20.62 3.34 -9.41
N LEU A 187 -19.91 3.31 -10.53
CA LEU A 187 -20.29 4.03 -11.73
C LEU A 187 -21.14 3.14 -12.63
N LYS A 188 -21.99 3.76 -13.46
CA LYS A 188 -22.77 3.02 -14.47
C LYS A 188 -21.80 2.38 -15.48
N ALA A 189 -21.83 1.06 -15.59
CA ALA A 189 -20.99 0.27 -16.52
C ALA A 189 -21.42 0.50 -17.98
N THR A 190 -20.81 1.46 -18.62
CA THR A 190 -21.11 1.87 -20.00
C THR A 190 -20.03 1.47 -20.99
N GLY A 191 -18.84 1.11 -20.49
CA GLY A 191 -17.66 0.89 -21.33
C GLY A 191 -17.17 2.13 -22.07
N VAL A 192 -17.65 3.31 -21.68
CA VAL A 192 -17.23 4.60 -22.23
C VAL A 192 -16.25 5.26 -21.27
N LEU A 193 -15.09 5.67 -21.78
CA LEU A 193 -14.15 6.49 -21.00
C LEU A 193 -14.61 7.94 -21.05
N ASP A 194 -15.51 8.30 -20.15
CA ASP A 194 -15.97 9.68 -19.98
C ASP A 194 -15.17 10.41 -18.88
N GLU A 195 -15.41 11.71 -18.71
CA GLU A 195 -14.73 12.54 -17.70
C GLU A 195 -14.88 11.98 -16.28
N ARG A 196 -16.04 11.41 -15.94
CA ARG A 196 -16.29 10.80 -14.61
C ARG A 196 -15.43 9.57 -14.41
N THR A 197 -15.30 8.76 -15.44
CA THR A 197 -14.47 7.56 -15.44
C THR A 197 -12.98 7.92 -15.35
N VAL A 198 -12.53 8.94 -16.08
CA VAL A 198 -11.15 9.45 -15.98
C VAL A 198 -10.86 9.97 -14.58
N LYS A 199 -11.75 10.77 -13.99
CA LYS A 199 -11.61 11.25 -12.61
C LYS A 199 -11.56 10.10 -11.60
N ALA A 200 -12.38 9.07 -11.78
CA ALA A 200 -12.38 7.89 -10.91
C ALA A 200 -11.07 7.08 -11.04
N LEU A 201 -10.56 6.91 -12.28
CA LEU A 201 -9.27 6.26 -12.54
C LEU A 201 -8.09 7.00 -11.92
N ASN A 202 -8.13 8.33 -11.92
CA ASN A 202 -7.06 9.19 -11.40
C ASN A 202 -7.23 9.53 -9.90
N ASN A 203 -8.30 9.02 -9.26
CA ASN A 203 -8.61 9.39 -7.88
C ASN A 203 -7.73 8.60 -6.88
N PRO A 204 -6.94 9.29 -6.05
CA PRO A 204 -6.10 8.66 -5.03
C PRO A 204 -6.88 8.04 -3.85
N LYS A 205 -8.22 8.08 -3.84
CA LYS A 205 -9.04 7.43 -2.79
C LYS A 205 -8.77 5.92 -2.67
N ARG A 206 -8.24 5.29 -3.72
CA ARG A 206 -7.88 3.87 -3.70
C ARG A 206 -6.72 3.60 -2.74
N ASP A 207 -5.74 4.50 -2.68
CA ASP A 207 -4.59 4.38 -1.79
C ASP A 207 -4.98 4.60 -0.33
N ARG A 208 -5.92 5.53 -0.06
CA ARG A 208 -6.45 5.76 1.29
C ARG A 208 -7.30 4.62 1.84
N GLN A 209 -7.98 3.85 0.99
CA GLN A 209 -8.72 2.67 1.43
C GLN A 209 -7.81 1.52 1.84
N ILE A 210 -6.62 1.43 1.26
CA ILE A 210 -5.60 0.42 1.61
C ILE A 210 -5.04 0.73 3.01
N ASP A 211 -4.75 1.99 3.29
CA ASP A 211 -4.23 2.42 4.60
C ASP A 211 -5.28 2.36 5.73
N THR A 212 -6.57 2.34 5.39
CA THR A 212 -7.66 2.30 6.38
C THR A 212 -8.09 0.87 6.75
N VAL A 213 -7.64 -0.14 6.01
CA VAL A 213 -8.05 -1.56 6.23
C VAL A 213 -7.15 -2.27 7.26
N LEU A 214 -6.03 -1.69 7.64
CA LEU A 214 -5.12 -2.17 8.69
C LEU A 214 -5.14 -1.25 9.90
#